data_2c7726fdda542571b7e20f97c6ce34a3
#
_entry.id   2c7726fdda542571b7e20f97c6ce34a3
#
_cell.length_a   1.000
_cell.length_b   1.000
_cell.length_c   1.000
_cell.angle_alpha   90.00
_cell.angle_beta   90.00
_cell.angle_gamma   90.00
#
_symmetry.space_group_name_H-M   'P 1'
#
loop_
_entity.id
_entity.type
_entity.pdbx_description
1 polymer ?
#
loop_
_entity_poly.entity_id
_entity_poly.type
_entity_poly.pdbx_seq_one_letter_code
_entity_poly.pdbx_strand_id
1 'polypeptide(L)'
;MMRLSITRPSYTLEMQKMYELWGKKYNRSSGAQEDNRNKTAKHLCWDDIKGMDSVKALLREKIELPIQNAEQYKKYGISAPKGILLFEPPGCGKTFFAKVAADESKAAFYVVNGPELLGRGVGESEENLRKAFMDARETKPSILFFDEIDAIAEARSTNAGSVRIINQLLTEMDGMESLSGVTVIAATNRPESLDPALLRAGRFDTKIYIPLPDQDSIRQMVLGYLGDVPNDADVDAVTAALAGYTCADVAAIANKAKVLYVHRSVAGKEEPLHTGEILDIISRAKSSVSPEDAAAYEKQRSLESWT
;
A
#
# COMPACT_ATOMS: atom_id res chain seq x y z
N MET A 1 30.30 -12.97 3.77
CA MET A 1 29.48 -12.41 4.87
C MET A 1 29.55 -10.89 4.77
N MET A 2 28.71 -10.25 3.97
CA MET A 2 28.59 -8.79 3.91
C MET A 2 27.26 -8.40 4.53
N ARG A 3 27.29 -7.68 5.66
CA ARG A 3 26.12 -7.04 6.26
C ARG A 3 25.78 -5.80 5.45
N LEU A 4 24.66 -5.84 4.74
CA LEU A 4 24.06 -4.64 4.15
C LEU A 4 23.47 -3.78 5.28
N SER A 5 24.08 -2.64 5.54
CA SER A 5 23.53 -1.59 6.39
C SER A 5 22.49 -0.82 5.58
N ILE A 6 21.22 -1.12 5.82
CA ILE A 6 20.10 -0.34 5.27
C ILE A 6 19.91 0.88 6.16
N THR A 7 20.27 2.06 5.67
CA THR A 7 19.84 3.34 6.26
C THR A 7 18.33 3.50 6.03
N ARG A 8 17.54 3.34 7.09
CA ARG A 8 16.08 3.36 7.05
C ARG A 8 15.56 4.79 7.23
N PRO A 9 14.55 5.23 6.43
CA PRO A 9 13.68 6.33 6.84
C PRO A 9 12.90 5.89 8.09
N SER A 10 12.56 6.84 8.95
CA SER A 10 11.89 6.60 10.24
C SER A 10 10.43 6.20 10.05
N TYR A 11 10.19 4.92 9.81
CA TYR A 11 8.85 4.34 9.84
C TYR A 11 8.45 3.96 11.27
N THR A 12 7.15 4.06 11.58
CA THR A 12 6.62 3.70 12.90
C THR A 12 6.91 2.23 13.23
N LEU A 13 7.04 1.93 14.55
CA LEU A 13 7.36 0.58 15.05
C LEU A 13 6.37 -0.50 14.57
N GLU A 14 5.12 -0.12 14.32
CA GLU A 14 4.08 -1.00 13.76
C GLU A 14 4.32 -1.33 12.28
N MET A 15 4.74 -0.37 11.48
CA MET A 15 5.16 -0.63 10.10
C MET A 15 6.43 -1.47 10.04
N GLN A 16 7.38 -1.27 10.98
CA GLN A 16 8.56 -2.13 11.08
C GLN A 16 8.18 -3.58 11.45
N LYS A 17 7.28 -3.77 12.42
CA LYS A 17 6.76 -5.10 12.77
C LYS A 17 5.98 -5.73 11.60
N MET A 18 5.27 -4.95 10.84
CA MET A 18 4.55 -5.39 9.65
C MET A 18 5.52 -5.84 8.54
N TYR A 19 6.62 -5.12 8.30
CA TYR A 19 7.68 -5.52 7.37
C TYR A 19 8.47 -6.73 7.85
N GLU A 20 8.72 -6.88 9.15
CA GLU A 20 9.39 -8.07 9.72
C GLU A 20 8.52 -9.33 9.65
N LEU A 21 7.21 -9.18 9.85
CA LEU A 21 6.25 -10.28 9.67
C LEU A 21 6.14 -10.68 8.18
N TRP A 22 6.26 -9.72 7.29
CA TRP A 22 6.27 -9.91 5.84
C TRP A 22 7.50 -10.69 5.37
N GLY A 23 8.69 -10.25 5.78
CA GLY A 23 9.95 -10.91 5.40
C GLY A 23 10.03 -12.36 5.89
N LYS A 24 9.41 -12.67 7.04
CA LYS A 24 9.37 -14.04 7.58
C LYS A 24 8.41 -14.97 6.81
N LYS A 25 7.35 -14.44 6.22
CA LYS A 25 6.39 -15.25 5.43
C LYS A 25 6.91 -15.53 4.01
N TYR A 26 7.65 -14.60 3.44
CA TYR A 26 8.25 -14.73 2.11
C TYR A 26 9.47 -15.67 2.08
N ASN A 27 10.28 -15.71 3.15
CA ASN A 27 11.42 -16.64 3.28
C ASN A 27 11.03 -18.11 3.54
N ARG A 28 9.74 -18.42 3.69
CA ARG A 28 9.29 -19.83 3.87
C ARG A 28 9.17 -20.64 2.59
N SER A 29 9.28 -20.04 1.42
CA SER A 29 9.22 -20.77 0.13
C SER A 29 10.57 -21.25 -0.41
N SER A 30 11.67 -20.95 0.27
CA SER A 30 12.99 -21.54 -0.01
C SER A 30 13.39 -22.47 1.14
N GLY A 31 13.00 -23.73 1.02
CA GLY A 31 13.43 -24.91 1.74
C GLY A 31 14.16 -24.73 3.08
N ALA A 32 13.43 -24.55 4.19
CA ALA A 32 13.96 -24.76 5.54
C ALA A 32 12.81 -25.14 6.48
N GLN A 33 13.10 -26.12 7.31
CA GLN A 33 12.27 -26.88 8.24
C GLN A 33 11.28 -26.03 9.05
N GLU A 34 10.09 -26.63 9.27
CA GLU A 34 9.05 -26.20 10.18
C GLU A 34 9.61 -25.98 11.60
N ASP A 35 9.62 -24.75 12.06
CA ASP A 35 9.70 -24.42 13.48
C ASP A 35 8.36 -23.82 13.93
N ASN A 36 7.69 -24.60 14.74
CA ASN A 36 6.33 -24.47 15.23
C ASN A 36 6.28 -23.36 16.29
N ARG A 37 6.01 -22.11 15.91
CA ARG A 37 5.58 -21.05 16.84
C ARG A 37 4.37 -20.33 16.26
N ASN A 38 3.18 -20.82 16.66
CA ASN A 38 1.90 -20.14 16.55
C ASN A 38 1.97 -18.70 17.10
N LYS A 39 2.23 -17.72 16.24
CA LYS A 39 1.77 -16.35 16.43
C LYS A 39 0.74 -16.10 15.35
N THR A 40 -0.54 -16.14 15.73
CA THR A 40 -1.68 -15.73 14.93
C THR A 40 -1.38 -14.36 14.29
N ALA A 41 -1.10 -14.36 13.00
CA ALA A 41 -1.02 -13.11 12.25
C ALA A 41 -2.40 -12.44 12.35
N LYS A 42 -2.45 -11.23 12.91
CA LYS A 42 -3.69 -10.46 13.01
C LYS A 42 -4.26 -10.30 11.60
N HIS A 43 -5.47 -10.78 11.38
CA HIS A 43 -6.22 -10.55 10.15
C HIS A 43 -6.55 -9.05 10.07
N LEU A 44 -6.19 -8.42 8.96
CA LEU A 44 -6.50 -7.00 8.72
C LEU A 44 -7.90 -6.89 8.16
N CYS A 45 -8.63 -5.85 8.60
CA CYS A 45 -9.96 -5.56 8.10
C CYS A 45 -10.08 -4.09 7.67
N TRP A 46 -11.17 -3.76 6.95
CA TRP A 46 -11.42 -2.39 6.49
C TRP A 46 -11.48 -1.37 7.64
N ASP A 47 -11.81 -1.79 8.86
CA ASP A 47 -11.83 -0.91 10.04
C ASP A 47 -10.43 -0.57 10.58
N ASP A 48 -9.40 -1.33 10.18
CA ASP A 48 -8.01 -0.97 10.48
C ASP A 48 -7.56 0.26 9.67
N ILE A 49 -8.21 0.56 8.53
CA ILE A 49 -8.03 1.81 7.77
C ILE A 49 -8.97 2.86 8.35
N LYS A 50 -8.41 3.88 8.97
CA LYS A 50 -9.19 4.97 9.55
C LYS A 50 -9.54 6.00 8.48
N GLY A 51 -10.83 6.30 8.30
CA GLY A 51 -11.31 7.18 7.24
C GLY A 51 -11.18 6.57 5.83
N MET A 52 -11.07 7.43 4.83
CA MET A 52 -10.89 7.07 3.41
C MET A 52 -12.02 6.20 2.85
N ASP A 53 -13.26 6.44 3.26
CA ASP A 53 -14.39 5.53 2.99
C ASP A 53 -14.72 5.40 1.49
N SER A 54 -14.52 6.46 0.71
CA SER A 54 -14.67 6.42 -0.75
C SER A 54 -13.67 5.48 -1.42
N VAL A 55 -12.41 5.50 -0.97
CA VAL A 55 -11.36 4.60 -1.48
C VAL A 55 -11.66 3.16 -1.08
N LYS A 56 -12.07 2.93 0.18
CA LYS A 56 -12.48 1.60 0.66
C LYS A 56 -13.63 1.04 -0.18
N ALA A 57 -14.66 1.84 -0.44
CA ALA A 57 -15.80 1.43 -1.25
C ALA A 57 -15.38 1.02 -2.67
N LEU A 58 -14.49 1.80 -3.30
CA LEU A 58 -13.97 1.52 -4.64
C LEU A 58 -13.13 0.24 -4.67
N LEU A 59 -12.25 0.02 -3.68
CA LEU A 59 -11.45 -1.20 -3.59
C LEU A 59 -12.33 -2.43 -3.32
N ARG A 60 -13.36 -2.31 -2.49
CA ARG A 60 -14.36 -3.37 -2.32
C ARG A 60 -15.04 -3.73 -3.63
N GLU A 61 -15.49 -2.73 -4.37
CA GLU A 61 -16.18 -2.95 -5.66
C GLU A 61 -15.25 -3.62 -6.70
N LYS A 62 -14.01 -3.15 -6.82
CA LYS A 62 -13.11 -3.57 -7.89
C LYS A 62 -12.27 -4.81 -7.56
N ILE A 63 -12.07 -5.13 -6.26
CA ILE A 63 -11.21 -6.25 -5.82
C ILE A 63 -12.03 -7.28 -5.06
N GLU A 64 -12.66 -6.90 -3.95
CA GLU A 64 -13.30 -7.83 -3.03
C GLU A 64 -14.51 -8.52 -3.67
N LEU A 65 -15.44 -7.75 -4.22
CA LEU A 65 -16.67 -8.29 -4.82
C LEU A 65 -16.40 -9.25 -5.97
N PRO A 66 -15.51 -8.96 -6.96
CA PRO A 66 -15.18 -9.90 -8.03
C PRO A 66 -14.55 -11.20 -7.53
N ILE A 67 -13.68 -11.12 -6.50
CA ILE A 67 -13.04 -12.31 -5.92
C ILE A 67 -14.07 -13.18 -5.19
N GLN A 68 -14.90 -12.56 -4.33
CA GLN A 68 -15.89 -13.29 -3.51
C GLN A 68 -17.05 -13.84 -4.34
N ASN A 69 -17.38 -13.21 -5.48
CA ASN A 69 -18.55 -13.53 -6.29
C ASN A 69 -18.20 -13.98 -7.72
N ALA A 70 -17.04 -14.59 -7.93
CA ALA A 70 -16.52 -14.95 -9.25
C ALA A 70 -17.51 -15.76 -10.10
N GLU A 71 -18.27 -16.68 -9.48
CA GLU A 71 -19.28 -17.50 -10.18
C GLU A 71 -20.46 -16.67 -10.68
N GLN A 72 -20.87 -15.64 -9.91
CA GLN A 72 -21.95 -14.76 -10.36
C GLN A 72 -21.49 -13.87 -11.53
N TYR A 73 -20.25 -13.33 -11.44
CA TYR A 73 -19.66 -12.55 -12.50
C TYR A 73 -19.61 -13.37 -13.82
N LYS A 74 -19.13 -14.61 -13.74
CA LYS A 74 -19.11 -15.56 -14.90
C LYS A 74 -20.52 -15.81 -15.45
N LYS A 75 -21.48 -16.09 -14.56
CA LYS A 75 -22.88 -16.36 -14.93
C LYS A 75 -23.50 -15.23 -15.74
N TYR A 76 -23.19 -13.96 -15.40
CA TYR A 76 -23.75 -12.79 -16.06
C TYR A 76 -22.84 -12.22 -17.15
N GLY A 77 -21.70 -12.87 -17.45
CA GLY A 77 -20.74 -12.41 -18.46
C GLY A 77 -20.04 -11.09 -18.08
N ILE A 78 -19.93 -10.79 -16.76
CA ILE A 78 -19.25 -9.61 -16.27
C ILE A 78 -17.76 -9.91 -16.14
N SER A 79 -16.91 -9.06 -16.75
CA SER A 79 -15.46 -9.16 -16.61
C SER A 79 -15.00 -8.42 -15.35
N ALA A 80 -14.17 -9.08 -14.54
CA ALA A 80 -13.44 -8.41 -13.46
C ALA A 80 -12.15 -7.79 -14.01
N PRO A 81 -11.66 -6.70 -13.38
CA PRO A 81 -10.36 -6.15 -13.71
C PRO A 81 -9.26 -7.23 -13.55
N LYS A 82 -8.40 -7.37 -14.57
CA LYS A 82 -7.21 -8.23 -14.46
C LYS A 82 -6.10 -7.53 -13.70
N GLY A 83 -5.94 -6.24 -13.95
CA GLY A 83 -4.93 -5.40 -13.34
C GLY A 83 -5.50 -4.06 -12.88
N ILE A 84 -5.10 -3.68 -11.69
CA ILE A 84 -5.51 -2.43 -11.03
C ILE A 84 -4.25 -1.62 -10.74
N LEU A 85 -4.23 -0.35 -11.14
CA LEU A 85 -3.18 0.59 -10.81
C LEU A 85 -3.62 1.48 -9.66
N LEU A 86 -2.93 1.39 -8.52
CA LEU A 86 -3.06 2.33 -7.43
C LEU A 86 -2.03 3.44 -7.59
N PHE A 87 -2.47 4.69 -7.60
CA PHE A 87 -1.55 5.81 -7.61
C PHE A 87 -1.96 6.87 -6.58
N GLU A 88 -0.96 7.48 -5.97
CA GLU A 88 -1.16 8.42 -4.87
C GLU A 88 0.05 9.34 -4.72
N PRO A 89 -0.13 10.48 -4.02
CA PRO A 89 0.99 11.17 -3.39
C PRO A 89 1.71 10.24 -2.41
N PRO A 90 3.03 10.34 -2.23
CA PRO A 90 3.77 9.48 -1.32
C PRO A 90 3.17 9.46 0.10
N GLY A 91 2.95 8.27 0.67
CA GLY A 91 2.52 8.13 2.06
C GLY A 91 1.01 8.09 2.33
N CYS A 92 0.15 7.94 1.30
CA CYS A 92 -1.29 7.76 1.50
C CYS A 92 -1.71 6.30 1.75
N GLY A 93 -0.83 5.31 1.57
CA GLY A 93 -1.05 3.96 2.09
C GLY A 93 -1.36 2.86 1.07
N LYS A 94 -0.96 2.98 -0.23
CA LYS A 94 -1.20 1.99 -1.30
C LYS A 94 -1.01 0.54 -0.86
N THR A 95 0.16 0.25 -0.30
CA THR A 95 0.53 -1.11 0.13
C THR A 95 -0.38 -1.62 1.25
N PHE A 96 -0.81 -0.74 2.16
CA PHE A 96 -1.72 -1.11 3.26
C PHE A 96 -3.13 -1.38 2.75
N PHE A 97 -3.64 -0.54 1.86
CA PHE A 97 -4.93 -0.75 1.20
C PHE A 97 -4.98 -2.08 0.44
N ALA A 98 -3.95 -2.38 -0.37
CA ALA A 98 -3.88 -3.62 -1.13
C ALA A 98 -3.87 -4.85 -0.21
N LYS A 99 -3.17 -4.77 0.93
CA LYS A 99 -3.10 -5.85 1.91
C LYS A 99 -4.41 -6.08 2.62
N VAL A 100 -5.09 -5.01 3.05
CA VAL A 100 -6.43 -5.11 3.66
C VAL A 100 -7.41 -5.72 2.66
N ALA A 101 -7.40 -5.29 1.41
CA ALA A 101 -8.24 -5.86 0.36
C ALA A 101 -8.00 -7.35 0.15
N ALA A 102 -6.74 -7.81 0.25
CA ALA A 102 -6.38 -9.22 0.15
C ALA A 102 -6.90 -10.03 1.36
N ASP A 103 -6.69 -9.53 2.57
CA ASP A 103 -7.14 -10.20 3.80
C ASP A 103 -8.68 -10.32 3.83
N GLU A 104 -9.40 -9.25 3.51
CA GLU A 104 -10.87 -9.23 3.43
C GLU A 104 -11.40 -10.14 2.32
N SER A 105 -10.70 -10.21 1.20
CA SER A 105 -11.04 -11.13 0.10
C SER A 105 -10.64 -12.58 0.37
N LYS A 106 -9.96 -12.86 1.49
CA LYS A 106 -9.35 -14.16 1.81
C LYS A 106 -8.41 -14.65 0.70
N ALA A 107 -7.77 -13.73 0.00
CA ALA A 107 -6.83 -14.02 -1.07
C ALA A 107 -5.39 -14.12 -0.55
N ALA A 108 -4.61 -15.02 -1.12
CA ALA A 108 -3.17 -15.07 -0.88
C ALA A 108 -2.53 -13.78 -1.41
N PHE A 109 -1.59 -13.19 -0.66
CA PHE A 109 -0.98 -11.91 -1.00
C PHE A 109 0.51 -12.06 -1.29
N TYR A 110 0.89 -11.80 -2.54
CA TYR A 110 2.27 -11.85 -3.02
C TYR A 110 2.75 -10.44 -3.32
N VAL A 111 3.95 -10.10 -2.87
CA VAL A 111 4.56 -8.79 -3.11
C VAL A 111 5.78 -8.92 -4.00
N VAL A 112 5.81 -8.10 -5.01
CA VAL A 112 6.94 -7.93 -5.92
C VAL A 112 7.39 -6.48 -5.81
N ASN A 113 8.62 -6.27 -5.34
CA ASN A 113 9.20 -4.93 -5.20
C ASN A 113 9.96 -4.57 -6.49
N GLY A 114 9.56 -3.48 -7.16
CA GLY A 114 10.16 -3.05 -8.42
C GLY A 114 11.68 -2.86 -8.36
N PRO A 115 12.24 -2.12 -7.41
CA PRO A 115 13.69 -1.97 -7.23
C PRO A 115 14.44 -3.28 -7.05
N GLU A 116 13.86 -4.26 -6.34
CA GLU A 116 14.49 -5.56 -6.11
C GLU A 116 14.56 -6.42 -7.39
N LEU A 117 13.61 -6.25 -8.30
CA LEU A 117 13.66 -6.90 -9.60
C LEU A 117 14.81 -6.40 -10.46
N LEU A 118 15.16 -5.11 -10.39
CA LEU A 118 16.24 -4.52 -11.16
C LEU A 118 17.65 -4.89 -10.66
N GLY A 119 17.79 -5.14 -9.36
CA GLY A 119 19.07 -5.41 -8.72
C GLY A 119 19.62 -6.83 -8.95
N ARG A 120 18.95 -7.66 -9.72
CA ARG A 120 19.32 -9.07 -9.96
C ARG A 120 20.03 -9.26 -11.30
N GLY A 121 20.70 -10.39 -11.45
CA GLY A 121 21.44 -10.73 -12.69
C GLY A 121 20.53 -10.86 -13.92
N VAL A 122 21.15 -10.83 -15.08
CA VAL A 122 20.43 -10.98 -16.37
C VAL A 122 19.72 -12.32 -16.44
N GLY A 123 18.40 -12.30 -16.71
CA GLY A 123 17.53 -13.49 -16.77
C GLY A 123 16.94 -13.91 -15.43
N GLU A 124 17.55 -13.56 -14.30
CA GLU A 124 17.05 -13.90 -12.96
C GLU A 124 15.77 -13.12 -12.62
N SER A 125 15.70 -11.88 -13.05
CA SER A 125 14.54 -11.00 -12.83
C SER A 125 13.30 -11.50 -13.56
N GLU A 126 13.45 -11.92 -14.82
CA GLU A 126 12.36 -12.47 -15.62
C GLU A 126 11.88 -13.81 -15.07
N GLU A 127 12.80 -14.66 -14.58
CA GLU A 127 12.46 -15.96 -13.96
C GLU A 127 11.70 -15.76 -12.64
N ASN A 128 12.15 -14.83 -11.79
CA ASN A 128 11.48 -14.50 -10.54
C ASN A 128 10.07 -13.92 -10.77
N LEU A 129 9.92 -13.07 -11.79
CA LEU A 129 8.62 -12.55 -12.17
C LEU A 129 7.68 -13.69 -12.63
N ARG A 130 8.15 -14.58 -13.49
CA ARG A 130 7.39 -15.76 -13.93
C ARG A 130 6.99 -16.64 -12.75
N LYS A 131 7.93 -16.90 -11.83
CA LYS A 131 7.67 -17.67 -10.62
C LYS A 131 6.59 -17.02 -9.76
N ALA A 132 6.63 -15.68 -9.53
CA ALA A 132 5.60 -14.99 -8.78
C ALA A 132 4.20 -15.17 -9.38
N PHE A 133 4.07 -15.11 -10.72
CA PHE A 133 2.80 -15.39 -11.40
C PHE A 133 2.38 -16.86 -11.28
N MET A 134 3.32 -17.81 -11.33
CA MET A 134 3.02 -19.24 -11.13
C MET A 134 2.52 -19.48 -9.70
N ASP A 135 3.23 -19.01 -8.69
CA ASP A 135 2.86 -19.15 -7.29
C ASP A 135 1.45 -18.56 -7.01
N ALA A 136 1.16 -17.38 -7.61
CA ALA A 136 -0.15 -16.76 -7.52
C ALA A 136 -1.26 -17.60 -8.21
N ARG A 137 -0.97 -18.24 -9.33
CA ARG A 137 -1.92 -19.13 -10.03
C ARG A 137 -2.19 -20.44 -9.28
N GLU A 138 -1.24 -20.90 -8.46
CA GLU A 138 -1.38 -22.14 -7.66
C GLU A 138 -2.22 -21.94 -6.40
N THR A 139 -2.24 -20.73 -5.84
CA THR A 139 -2.86 -20.41 -4.54
C THR A 139 -4.12 -19.53 -4.65
N LYS A 140 -4.96 -19.79 -5.63
CA LYS A 140 -6.19 -19.01 -5.87
C LYS A 140 -7.20 -19.10 -4.72
N PRO A 141 -7.93 -18.02 -4.38
CA PRO A 141 -7.78 -16.68 -4.93
C PRO A 141 -6.48 -16.01 -4.45
N SER A 142 -5.87 -15.20 -5.30
CA SER A 142 -4.61 -14.52 -4.98
C SER A 142 -4.53 -13.11 -5.55
N ILE A 143 -3.78 -12.26 -4.85
CA ILE A 143 -3.43 -10.91 -5.29
C ILE A 143 -1.91 -10.85 -5.43
N LEU A 144 -1.46 -10.46 -6.63
CA LEU A 144 -0.06 -10.18 -6.92
C LEU A 144 0.14 -8.66 -6.93
N PHE A 145 0.85 -8.15 -5.93
CA PHE A 145 1.03 -6.72 -5.71
C PHE A 145 2.44 -6.29 -6.12
N PHE A 146 2.52 -5.39 -7.09
CA PHE A 146 3.76 -4.73 -7.52
C PHE A 146 3.90 -3.39 -6.81
N ASP A 147 4.86 -3.29 -5.88
CA ASP A 147 5.18 -2.02 -5.24
C ASP A 147 6.25 -1.27 -6.05
N GLU A 148 6.12 0.05 -6.14
CA GLU A 148 7.04 0.91 -6.88
C GLU A 148 7.28 0.44 -8.33
N ILE A 149 6.18 0.14 -9.06
CA ILE A 149 6.29 -0.36 -10.44
C ILE A 149 6.97 0.64 -11.39
N ASP A 150 6.95 1.93 -11.09
CA ASP A 150 7.64 2.99 -11.82
C ASP A 150 9.15 2.77 -11.86
N ALA A 151 9.77 2.17 -10.86
CA ALA A 151 11.18 1.81 -10.89
C ALA A 151 11.50 0.91 -12.10
N ILE A 152 10.62 -0.04 -12.45
CA ILE A 152 10.77 -0.88 -13.64
C ILE A 152 10.52 -0.09 -14.91
N ALA A 153 9.49 0.78 -14.92
CA ALA A 153 9.09 1.57 -16.06
C ALA A 153 10.11 2.65 -16.43
N GLU A 154 10.66 3.35 -15.43
CA GLU A 154 11.71 4.36 -15.64
C GLU A 154 12.99 3.79 -16.24
N ALA A 155 13.38 2.62 -15.80
CA ALA A 155 14.56 1.95 -16.28
C ALA A 155 14.45 1.49 -17.76
N ARG A 156 13.25 1.45 -18.36
CA ARG A 156 13.06 1.09 -19.78
C ARG A 156 13.79 2.03 -20.73
N SER A 157 13.93 3.31 -20.40
CA SER A 157 14.60 4.29 -21.24
C SER A 157 16.13 4.12 -21.27
N THR A 158 16.71 3.41 -20.30
CA THR A 158 18.16 3.41 -20.07
C THR A 158 18.81 2.03 -20.04
N ASN A 159 18.05 0.92 -19.88
CA ASN A 159 18.63 -0.40 -19.65
C ASN A 159 17.88 -1.52 -20.38
N ALA A 160 18.60 -2.33 -21.17
CA ALA A 160 18.05 -3.50 -21.88
C ALA A 160 17.43 -4.56 -20.94
N GLY A 161 17.87 -4.63 -19.68
CA GLY A 161 17.30 -5.52 -18.66
C GLY A 161 15.86 -5.17 -18.32
N SER A 162 15.58 -3.89 -18.14
CA SER A 162 14.23 -3.40 -17.78
C SER A 162 13.22 -3.60 -18.89
N VAL A 163 13.66 -3.44 -20.14
CA VAL A 163 12.81 -3.76 -21.32
C VAL A 163 12.35 -5.22 -21.29
N ARG A 164 13.23 -6.14 -20.89
CA ARG A 164 12.88 -7.57 -20.82
C ARG A 164 11.90 -7.85 -19.69
N ILE A 165 12.10 -7.26 -18.52
CA ILE A 165 11.18 -7.41 -17.38
C ILE A 165 9.78 -6.89 -17.73
N ILE A 166 9.67 -5.71 -18.38
CA ILE A 166 8.39 -5.16 -18.81
C ILE A 166 7.73 -6.08 -19.86
N ASN A 167 8.49 -6.55 -20.85
CA ASN A 167 7.95 -7.45 -21.85
C ASN A 167 7.48 -8.79 -21.24
N GLN A 168 8.21 -9.31 -20.24
CA GLN A 168 7.76 -10.49 -19.50
C GLN A 168 6.48 -10.19 -18.71
N LEU A 169 6.39 -9.04 -18.03
CA LEU A 169 5.18 -8.63 -17.31
C LEU A 169 3.97 -8.52 -18.26
N LEU A 170 4.15 -7.88 -19.42
CA LEU A 170 3.11 -7.78 -20.43
C LEU A 170 2.66 -9.16 -20.92
N THR A 171 3.61 -10.09 -21.16
CA THR A 171 3.31 -11.46 -21.59
C THR A 171 2.52 -12.22 -20.53
N GLU A 172 2.91 -12.09 -19.24
CA GLU A 172 2.19 -12.76 -18.14
C GLU A 172 0.76 -12.23 -18.00
N MET A 173 0.57 -10.90 -18.12
CA MET A 173 -0.75 -10.27 -18.02
C MET A 173 -1.64 -10.61 -19.23
N ASP A 174 -1.10 -10.62 -20.43
CA ASP A 174 -1.84 -11.00 -21.64
C ASP A 174 -2.27 -12.49 -21.60
N GLY A 175 -1.47 -13.35 -20.98
CA GLY A 175 -1.79 -14.75 -20.76
C GLY A 175 -2.80 -15.03 -19.65
N MET A 176 -3.26 -14.00 -18.91
CA MET A 176 -4.27 -14.16 -17.87
C MET A 176 -5.68 -14.05 -18.43
N GLU A 177 -6.57 -14.93 -17.98
CA GLU A 177 -8.01 -14.78 -18.21
C GLU A 177 -8.65 -13.91 -17.13
N SER A 178 -9.70 -13.17 -17.48
CA SER A 178 -10.55 -12.50 -16.49
C SER A 178 -11.18 -13.53 -15.56
N LEU A 179 -11.27 -13.21 -14.27
CA LEU A 179 -11.80 -14.12 -13.24
C LEU A 179 -11.02 -15.44 -13.12
N SER A 180 -9.73 -15.42 -13.47
CA SER A 180 -8.84 -16.58 -13.33
C SER A 180 -8.51 -16.92 -11.87
N GLY A 181 -8.98 -16.11 -10.92
CA GLY A 181 -8.66 -16.20 -9.49
C GLY A 181 -7.36 -15.50 -9.08
N VAL A 182 -6.71 -14.81 -10.03
CA VAL A 182 -5.54 -13.95 -9.76
C VAL A 182 -5.90 -12.52 -10.15
N THR A 183 -5.69 -11.58 -9.25
CA THR A 183 -5.80 -10.13 -9.52
C THR A 183 -4.41 -9.51 -9.37
N VAL A 184 -3.99 -8.73 -10.35
CA VAL A 184 -2.71 -8.02 -10.31
C VAL A 184 -2.96 -6.58 -9.87
N ILE A 185 -2.24 -6.12 -8.86
CA ILE A 185 -2.32 -4.72 -8.39
C ILE A 185 -0.93 -4.12 -8.51
N ALA A 186 -0.81 -2.97 -9.15
CA ALA A 186 0.43 -2.20 -9.20
C ALA A 186 0.27 -0.90 -8.42
N ALA A 187 1.33 -0.47 -7.76
CA ALA A 187 1.39 0.78 -7.02
C ALA A 187 2.51 1.68 -7.57
N THR A 188 2.21 2.96 -7.76
CA THR A 188 3.18 3.96 -8.19
C THR A 188 2.89 5.34 -7.58
N ASN A 189 3.94 6.13 -7.42
CA ASN A 189 3.83 7.55 -7.13
C ASN A 189 3.96 8.41 -8.41
N ARG A 190 4.28 7.77 -9.56
CA ARG A 190 4.59 8.47 -10.81
C ARG A 190 3.91 7.79 -12.00
N PRO A 191 2.55 7.85 -12.06
CA PRO A 191 1.79 7.17 -13.11
C PRO A 191 2.17 7.64 -14.52
N GLU A 192 2.64 8.90 -14.67
CA GLU A 192 3.11 9.47 -15.93
C GLU A 192 4.41 8.84 -16.45
N SER A 193 5.19 8.22 -15.58
CA SER A 193 6.44 7.54 -15.96
C SER A 193 6.23 6.12 -16.50
N LEU A 194 5.01 5.58 -16.36
CA LEU A 194 4.71 4.22 -16.77
C LEU A 194 4.62 4.10 -18.30
N ASP A 195 5.13 2.97 -18.80
CA ASP A 195 4.95 2.61 -20.20
C ASP A 195 3.46 2.54 -20.56
N PRO A 196 3.01 3.30 -21.57
CA PRO A 196 1.63 3.26 -22.01
C PRO A 196 1.10 1.87 -22.38
N ALA A 197 1.97 0.93 -22.73
CA ALA A 197 1.60 -0.45 -22.99
C ALA A 197 1.04 -1.16 -21.74
N LEU A 198 1.52 -0.80 -20.54
CA LEU A 198 1.00 -1.36 -19.29
C LEU A 198 -0.43 -0.89 -18.97
N LEU A 199 -0.83 0.28 -19.49
CA LEU A 199 -2.12 0.93 -19.20
C LEU A 199 -3.21 0.60 -20.21
N ARG A 200 -2.94 -0.32 -21.16
CA ARG A 200 -3.93 -0.73 -22.18
C ARG A 200 -4.98 -1.67 -21.60
N ALA A 201 -6.16 -1.71 -22.25
CA ALA A 201 -7.24 -2.63 -21.90
C ALA A 201 -6.76 -4.09 -21.75
N GLY A 202 -7.22 -4.74 -20.69
CA GLY A 202 -6.83 -6.11 -20.33
C GLY A 202 -5.51 -6.23 -19.54
N ARG A 203 -4.90 -5.08 -19.16
CA ARG A 203 -3.71 -4.99 -18.30
C ARG A 203 -4.05 -4.13 -17.08
N PHE A 204 -3.31 -3.07 -16.78
CA PHE A 204 -3.68 -2.12 -15.71
C PHE A 204 -4.68 -1.08 -16.26
N ASP A 205 -5.84 -1.55 -16.65
CA ASP A 205 -6.90 -0.73 -17.23
C ASP A 205 -7.84 -0.09 -16.20
N THR A 206 -7.82 -0.61 -14.97
CA THR A 206 -8.54 -0.02 -13.85
C THR A 206 -7.56 0.77 -13.00
N LYS A 207 -7.78 2.09 -12.92
CA LYS A 207 -6.89 2.99 -12.21
C LYS A 207 -7.64 3.58 -11.01
N ILE A 208 -7.03 3.53 -9.84
CA ILE A 208 -7.60 4.02 -8.58
C ILE A 208 -6.66 5.06 -8.00
N TYR A 209 -7.14 6.29 -7.91
CA TYR A 209 -6.46 7.38 -7.22
C TYR A 209 -6.76 7.32 -5.72
N ILE A 210 -5.73 7.36 -4.90
CA ILE A 210 -5.84 7.48 -3.44
C ILE A 210 -5.47 8.92 -3.09
N PRO A 211 -6.45 9.77 -2.72
CA PRO A 211 -6.20 11.18 -2.39
C PRO A 211 -5.50 11.34 -1.04
N LEU A 212 -5.07 12.56 -0.75
CA LEU A 212 -4.78 12.95 0.62
C LEU A 212 -6.05 12.79 1.48
N PRO A 213 -5.91 12.46 2.78
CA PRO A 213 -7.07 12.31 3.66
C PRO A 213 -7.80 13.66 3.81
N ASP A 214 -9.12 13.64 3.68
CA ASP A 214 -9.98 14.76 3.99
C ASP A 214 -10.12 15.00 5.50
N GLN A 215 -10.80 16.06 5.88
CA GLN A 215 -10.96 16.44 7.30
C GLN A 215 -11.62 15.33 8.13
N ASP A 216 -12.62 14.66 7.58
CA ASP A 216 -13.32 13.56 8.27
C ASP A 216 -12.40 12.35 8.44
N SER A 217 -11.61 12.02 7.42
CA SER A 217 -10.61 10.96 7.48
C SER A 217 -9.50 11.29 8.49
N ILE A 218 -8.98 12.52 8.49
CA ILE A 218 -7.98 12.96 9.47
C ILE A 218 -8.56 12.85 10.89
N ARG A 219 -9.79 13.29 11.11
CA ARG A 219 -10.48 13.17 12.40
C ARG A 219 -10.55 11.72 12.88
N GLN A 220 -10.98 10.82 12.00
CA GLN A 220 -11.03 9.39 12.32
C GLN A 220 -9.63 8.80 12.60
N MET A 221 -8.61 9.24 11.85
CA MET A 221 -7.21 8.84 12.08
C MET A 221 -6.70 9.33 13.42
N VAL A 222 -6.93 10.60 13.77
CA VAL A 222 -6.52 11.17 15.07
C VAL A 222 -7.15 10.38 16.22
N LEU A 223 -8.46 10.18 16.19
CA LEU A 223 -9.17 9.40 17.20
C LEU A 223 -8.67 7.95 17.27
N GLY A 224 -8.53 7.30 16.13
CA GLY A 224 -8.08 5.91 16.05
C GLY A 224 -6.63 5.71 16.46
N TYR A 225 -5.73 6.63 16.09
CA TYR A 225 -4.31 6.50 16.42
C TYR A 225 -3.97 6.96 17.84
N LEU A 226 -4.64 7.94 18.40
CA LEU A 226 -4.49 8.26 19.84
C LEU A 226 -5.03 7.12 20.71
N GLY A 227 -6.16 6.49 20.28
CA GLY A 227 -6.71 5.32 20.95
C GLY A 227 -6.98 5.56 22.44
N ASP A 228 -6.53 4.61 23.27
CA ASP A 228 -6.75 4.64 24.74
C ASP A 228 -5.76 5.53 25.50
N VAL A 229 -4.90 6.28 24.82
CA VAL A 229 -3.97 7.19 25.51
C VAL A 229 -4.78 8.33 26.13
N PRO A 230 -4.66 8.55 27.47
CA PRO A 230 -5.33 9.66 28.12
C PRO A 230 -5.00 11.00 27.49
N ASN A 231 -6.02 11.70 26.99
CA ASN A 231 -5.87 13.01 26.37
C ASN A 231 -7.13 13.85 26.59
N ASP A 232 -6.97 15.16 26.58
CA ASP A 232 -8.05 16.16 26.56
C ASP A 232 -7.97 17.01 25.28
N ALA A 233 -7.46 16.40 24.20
CA ALA A 233 -7.22 17.07 22.96
C ALA A 233 -8.51 17.57 22.30
N ASP A 234 -8.52 18.83 21.90
CA ASP A 234 -9.50 19.36 20.97
C ASP A 234 -9.23 18.73 19.57
N VAL A 235 -9.99 17.69 19.27
CA VAL A 235 -9.84 16.91 18.05
C VAL A 235 -10.06 17.77 16.81
N ASP A 236 -10.95 18.78 16.87
CA ASP A 236 -11.23 19.65 15.73
C ASP A 236 -10.06 20.59 15.45
N ALA A 237 -9.46 21.15 16.49
CA ALA A 237 -8.25 21.96 16.36
C ALA A 237 -7.06 21.15 15.81
N VAL A 238 -6.85 19.94 16.32
CA VAL A 238 -5.80 19.02 15.83
C VAL A 238 -6.06 18.63 14.37
N THR A 239 -7.29 18.28 14.02
CA THR A 239 -7.69 17.92 12.67
C THR A 239 -7.45 19.06 11.67
N ALA A 240 -7.84 20.28 12.03
CA ALA A 240 -7.61 21.47 11.22
C ALA A 240 -6.12 21.74 10.98
N ALA A 241 -5.28 21.55 12.00
CA ALA A 241 -3.83 21.74 11.90
C ALA A 241 -3.15 20.66 11.02
N LEU A 242 -3.77 19.51 10.82
CA LEU A 242 -3.27 18.40 9.98
C LEU A 242 -3.75 18.46 8.52
N ALA A 243 -4.47 19.51 8.12
CA ALA A 243 -4.91 19.68 6.73
C ALA A 243 -3.71 19.63 5.76
N GLY A 244 -3.81 18.76 4.72
CA GLY A 244 -2.74 18.60 3.74
C GLY A 244 -1.60 17.66 4.15
N TYR A 245 -1.70 17.01 5.30
CA TYR A 245 -0.77 15.95 5.70
C TYR A 245 -1.20 14.59 5.12
N THR A 246 -0.23 13.72 4.85
CA THR A 246 -0.50 12.36 4.38
C THR A 246 -0.96 11.44 5.53
N CYS A 247 -1.54 10.28 5.19
CA CYS A 247 -1.90 9.28 6.20
C CYS A 247 -0.70 8.86 7.06
N ALA A 248 0.48 8.72 6.45
CA ALA A 248 1.72 8.36 7.14
C ALA A 248 2.18 9.48 8.09
N ASP A 249 2.04 10.74 7.68
CA ASP A 249 2.38 11.89 8.52
C ASP A 249 1.48 11.95 9.75
N VAL A 250 0.16 11.81 9.57
CA VAL A 250 -0.82 11.79 10.67
C VAL A 250 -0.50 10.67 11.66
N ALA A 251 -0.21 9.46 11.17
CA ALA A 251 0.19 8.32 12.00
C ALA A 251 1.49 8.60 12.76
N ALA A 252 2.50 9.20 12.10
CA ALA A 252 3.77 9.54 12.72
C ALA A 252 3.63 10.61 13.82
N ILE A 253 2.79 11.61 13.59
CA ILE A 253 2.50 12.68 14.56
C ILE A 253 1.77 12.10 15.78
N ALA A 254 0.73 11.31 15.57
CA ALA A 254 0.00 10.63 16.65
C ALA A 254 0.93 9.70 17.46
N ASN A 255 1.85 8.98 16.79
CA ASN A 255 2.83 8.15 17.49
C ASN A 255 3.80 8.98 18.33
N LYS A 256 4.26 10.14 17.85
CA LYS A 256 5.11 11.06 18.66
C LYS A 256 4.36 11.55 19.90
N ALA A 257 3.08 11.88 19.77
CA ALA A 257 2.25 12.27 20.92
C ALA A 257 2.12 11.13 21.94
N LYS A 258 1.88 9.90 21.49
CA LYS A 258 1.85 8.71 22.36
C LYS A 258 3.19 8.48 23.07
N VAL A 259 4.31 8.63 22.38
CA VAL A 259 5.64 8.51 22.98
C VAL A 259 5.87 9.57 24.06
N LEU A 260 5.41 10.80 23.85
CA LEU A 260 5.48 11.85 24.86
C LEU A 260 4.72 11.47 26.13
N TYR A 261 3.49 10.95 26.00
CA TYR A 261 2.72 10.46 27.14
C TYR A 261 3.44 9.31 27.86
N VAL A 262 3.95 8.32 27.13
CA VAL A 262 4.67 7.18 27.73
C VAL A 262 5.88 7.63 28.51
N HIS A 263 6.70 8.55 27.98
CA HIS A 263 7.87 9.10 28.72
C HIS A 263 7.45 9.79 30.01
N ARG A 264 6.32 10.50 30.00
CA ARG A 264 5.77 11.17 31.16
C ARG A 264 5.29 10.18 32.21
N SER A 265 4.53 9.17 31.80
CA SER A 265 4.02 8.09 32.65
C SER A 265 5.15 7.29 33.32
N VAL A 266 6.21 6.95 32.58
CA VAL A 266 7.40 6.27 33.12
C VAL A 266 8.13 7.14 34.16
N ALA A 267 8.07 8.47 34.03
CA ALA A 267 8.61 9.41 35.03
C ALA A 267 7.68 9.65 36.24
N GLY A 268 6.58 8.90 36.35
CA GLY A 268 5.61 8.99 37.45
C GLY A 268 4.65 10.17 37.34
N LYS A 269 4.50 10.77 36.15
CA LYS A 269 3.58 11.86 35.87
C LYS A 269 2.51 11.36 34.90
N GLU A 270 1.34 11.00 35.42
CA GLU A 270 0.20 10.51 34.62
C GLU A 270 -0.72 11.66 34.19
N GLU A 271 -0.15 12.69 33.59
CA GLU A 271 -0.92 13.79 33.01
C GLU A 271 -1.39 13.43 31.60
N PRO A 272 -2.65 13.73 31.22
CA PRO A 272 -3.15 13.48 29.88
C PRO A 272 -2.38 14.33 28.84
N LEU A 273 -2.44 13.92 27.56
CA LEU A 273 -1.94 14.74 26.47
C LEU A 273 -2.88 15.94 26.25
N HIS A 274 -2.30 17.13 26.23
CA HIS A 274 -3.04 18.36 25.99
C HIS A 274 -2.99 18.80 24.53
N THR A 275 -4.03 19.47 24.06
CA THR A 275 -4.13 20.03 22.70
C THR A 275 -2.86 20.78 22.29
N GLY A 276 -2.34 21.65 23.15
CA GLY A 276 -1.16 22.46 22.86
C GLY A 276 0.10 21.64 22.57
N GLU A 277 0.27 20.51 23.23
CA GLU A 277 1.42 19.60 23.01
C GLU A 277 1.35 18.93 21.65
N ILE A 278 0.15 18.49 21.24
CA ILE A 278 -0.06 17.89 19.93
C ILE A 278 0.15 18.93 18.83
N LEU A 279 -0.37 20.15 19.00
CA LEU A 279 -0.15 21.25 18.07
C LEU A 279 1.32 21.68 17.98
N ASP A 280 2.08 21.63 19.08
CA ASP A 280 3.54 21.86 19.05
C ASP A 280 4.27 20.77 18.23
N ILE A 281 3.89 19.49 18.36
CA ILE A 281 4.43 18.41 17.54
C ILE A 281 4.12 18.65 16.04
N ILE A 282 2.88 19.06 15.71
CA ILE A 282 2.47 19.37 14.34
C ILE A 282 3.27 20.53 13.78
N SER A 283 3.45 21.62 14.54
CA SER A 283 4.16 22.83 14.10
C SER A 283 5.62 22.55 13.71
N ARG A 284 6.23 21.54 14.30
CA ARG A 284 7.60 21.09 14.03
C ARG A 284 7.68 20.01 12.91
N ALA A 285 6.55 19.47 12.50
CA ALA A 285 6.46 18.52 11.42
C ALA A 285 6.31 19.25 10.08
N LYS A 286 6.85 18.64 9.02
CA LYS A 286 6.57 19.08 7.65
C LYS A 286 5.73 18.00 6.97
N SER A 287 4.75 18.42 6.19
CA SER A 287 4.03 17.48 5.31
C SER A 287 5.00 16.85 4.33
N SER A 288 4.84 15.56 4.09
CA SER A 288 5.63 14.80 3.11
C SER A 288 5.30 15.18 1.66
N VAL A 289 4.19 15.89 1.44
CA VAL A 289 3.72 16.32 0.12
C VAL A 289 3.55 17.84 0.13
N SER A 290 4.10 18.53 -0.87
CA SER A 290 3.89 19.96 -1.02
C SER A 290 2.48 20.27 -1.55
N PRO A 291 1.93 21.47 -1.29
CA PRO A 291 0.65 21.87 -1.87
C PRO A 291 0.63 21.86 -3.40
N GLU A 292 1.78 22.18 -4.03
CA GLU A 292 1.95 22.14 -5.48
C GLU A 292 1.87 20.71 -6.01
N ASP A 293 2.55 19.76 -5.35
CA ASP A 293 2.51 18.34 -5.73
C ASP A 293 1.10 17.77 -5.53
N ALA A 294 0.44 18.07 -4.42
CA ALA A 294 -0.94 17.66 -4.17
C ALA A 294 -1.88 18.15 -5.29
N ALA A 295 -1.76 19.43 -5.70
CA ALA A 295 -2.55 19.99 -6.79
C ALA A 295 -2.23 19.33 -8.15
N ALA A 296 -0.97 18.92 -8.38
CA ALA A 296 -0.58 18.20 -9.59
C ALA A 296 -1.23 16.82 -9.68
N TYR A 297 -1.30 16.06 -8.58
CA TYR A 297 -2.00 14.77 -8.53
C TYR A 297 -3.51 14.92 -8.75
N GLU A 298 -4.15 15.93 -8.16
CA GLU A 298 -5.58 16.20 -8.37
C GLU A 298 -5.88 16.60 -9.83
N LYS A 299 -5.01 17.40 -10.46
CA LYS A 299 -5.11 17.72 -11.88
C LYS A 299 -4.97 16.48 -12.75
N GLN A 300 -4.04 15.60 -12.44
CA GLN A 300 -3.84 14.34 -13.16
C GLN A 300 -5.07 13.44 -13.07
N ARG A 301 -5.70 13.35 -11.89
CA ARG A 301 -6.99 12.69 -11.70
C ARG A 301 -8.07 13.23 -12.64
N SER A 302 -8.13 14.55 -12.83
CA SER A 302 -9.19 15.21 -13.62
C SER A 302 -9.00 15.09 -15.14
N LEU A 303 -7.77 14.92 -15.62
CA LEU A 303 -7.44 14.84 -17.05
C LEU A 303 -7.68 13.45 -17.65
N GLU A 304 -7.66 12.43 -16.84
CA GLU A 304 -7.98 11.09 -17.29
C GLU A 304 -9.37 10.74 -16.75
N SER A 305 -10.31 10.40 -17.64
CA SER A 305 -11.65 9.91 -17.27
C SER A 305 -11.49 8.59 -16.49
N TRP A 306 -11.25 8.73 -15.21
CA TRP A 306 -11.07 7.63 -14.30
C TRP A 306 -12.44 7.18 -13.80
N THR A 307 -12.88 6.05 -14.22
CA THR A 307 -14.10 5.38 -13.75
C THR A 307 -13.77 4.49 -12.57
#